data_bae705bcf324fc3b3e72ea833dbd6d7f
#
_entry.id   bae705bcf324fc3b3e72ea833dbd6d7f
#
_cell.length_a   1.000
_cell.length_b   1.000
_cell.length_c   1.000
_cell.angle_alpha   90.00
_cell.angle_beta   90.00
_cell.angle_gamma   90.00
#
_symmetry.space_group_name_H-M   'P 1'
#
loop_
_entity.id
_entity.type
_entity.pdbx_description
1 polymer ?
#
loop_
_entity_poly.entity_id
_entity_poly.type
_entity_poly.pdbx_seq_one_letter_code
_entity_poly.pdbx_strand_id
1 'polypeptide(L)'
;SGYILKKSNVLSVIEMKKPLNNPKIADSIEIHRLVSSTNNVAKEYALNDKTTDVRIFISEEQSGGKGRRGRSLYSPPGSGIYISFLFHPQIKAVDAVRLTTVTSVAVSKAIEKSTGLEPQIKWVNDVFFNGKKICGILTEALTDLETGMVDSVIIGIGVNVFGGGFPYEPAKVAGALSDSEDCTDIDRNVIAAEIINQMLDFVRCDDGDCVIKDYIEDYKSRSMVLGERIKILNTGEFALVQDINESGALVLKLDSGESRILDSGEVSIRVSG
;
A
#
# COMPACT_ATOMS: atom_id res chain seq x y z
N SER A 1 20.75 -27.66 -30.27
CA SER A 1 20.61 -27.20 -28.88
C SER A 1 19.96 -25.81 -28.89
N GLY A 2 18.67 -25.73 -28.52
CA GLY A 2 17.96 -24.50 -28.41
C GLY A 2 18.03 -23.99 -26.97
N TYR A 3 18.20 -22.69 -26.78
CA TYR A 3 18.05 -22.03 -25.46
C TYR A 3 16.55 -21.87 -25.19
N ILE A 4 16.04 -22.43 -24.10
CA ILE A 4 14.70 -22.10 -23.58
C ILE A 4 14.88 -20.93 -22.64
N LEU A 5 14.39 -19.76 -23.01
CA LEU A 5 14.25 -18.64 -22.09
C LEU A 5 13.24 -19.04 -21.01
N LYS A 6 13.72 -19.26 -19.78
CA LYS A 6 12.82 -19.39 -18.63
C LYS A 6 12.17 -18.03 -18.37
N LYS A 7 10.86 -18.03 -18.08
CA LYS A 7 10.13 -16.84 -17.62
C LYS A 7 10.92 -16.21 -16.46
N SER A 8 11.37 -14.98 -16.64
CA SER A 8 12.11 -14.25 -15.61
C SER A 8 11.10 -13.56 -14.69
N ASN A 9 11.30 -13.68 -13.39
CA ASN A 9 10.49 -12.96 -12.39
C ASN A 9 11.19 -11.67 -11.90
N VAL A 10 12.22 -11.22 -12.62
CA VAL A 10 12.89 -9.92 -12.36
C VAL A 10 11.94 -8.80 -12.79
N LEU A 11 11.83 -7.79 -11.95
CA LEU A 11 11.00 -6.61 -12.24
C LEU A 11 11.59 -5.83 -13.43
N SER A 12 10.77 -5.57 -14.44
CA SER A 12 11.18 -4.95 -15.70
C SER A 12 10.09 -4.07 -16.27
N VAL A 13 10.43 -2.83 -16.64
CA VAL A 13 9.49 -1.90 -17.30
C VAL A 13 8.93 -2.53 -18.59
N ILE A 14 9.74 -3.28 -19.34
CA ILE A 14 9.33 -3.92 -20.59
C ILE A 14 8.22 -4.96 -20.34
N GLU A 15 8.38 -5.78 -19.30
CA GLU A 15 7.36 -6.78 -18.96
C GLU A 15 6.11 -6.14 -18.35
N MET A 16 6.27 -5.11 -17.51
CA MET A 16 5.15 -4.36 -16.94
C MET A 16 4.36 -3.58 -18.00
N LYS A 17 5.02 -3.12 -19.07
CA LYS A 17 4.36 -2.34 -20.13
C LYS A 17 3.21 -3.11 -20.81
N LYS A 18 3.30 -4.43 -20.89
CA LYS A 18 2.29 -5.27 -21.53
C LYS A 18 0.92 -5.24 -20.81
N PRO A 19 0.85 -5.42 -19.49
CA PRO A 19 -0.40 -5.37 -18.73
C PRO A 19 -0.82 -3.94 -18.30
N LEU A 20 -0.03 -2.89 -18.57
CA LEU A 20 -0.44 -1.51 -18.27
C LEU A 20 -1.59 -1.06 -19.17
N ASN A 21 -2.67 -0.52 -18.55
CA ASN A 21 -3.82 0.06 -19.28
C ASN A 21 -3.40 1.27 -20.15
N ASN A 22 -2.45 2.06 -19.64
CA ASN A 22 -1.82 3.15 -20.39
C ASN A 22 -0.32 2.87 -20.54
N PRO A 23 0.16 2.39 -21.69
CA PRO A 23 1.58 2.09 -21.90
C PRO A 23 2.53 3.29 -21.77
N LYS A 24 2.01 4.53 -21.88
CA LYS A 24 2.83 5.75 -21.71
C LYS A 24 3.30 5.94 -20.28
N ILE A 25 2.57 5.40 -19.30
CA ILE A 25 2.98 5.47 -17.89
C ILE A 25 4.30 4.76 -17.62
N ALA A 26 4.72 3.86 -18.51
CA ALA A 26 6.02 3.20 -18.44
C ALA A 26 7.20 4.20 -18.42
N ASP A 27 7.03 5.37 -19.02
CA ASP A 27 8.06 6.42 -19.07
C ASP A 27 8.20 7.14 -17.71
N SER A 28 7.22 6.98 -16.81
CA SER A 28 7.25 7.48 -15.43
C SER A 28 7.76 6.45 -14.42
N ILE A 29 8.12 5.24 -14.87
CA ILE A 29 8.58 4.14 -14.01
C ILE A 29 10.10 4.07 -13.99
N GLU A 30 10.69 4.12 -12.80
CA GLU A 30 12.11 3.92 -12.56
C GLU A 30 12.33 2.68 -11.69
N ILE A 31 13.15 1.73 -12.18
CA ILE A 31 13.45 0.48 -11.46
C ILE A 31 14.89 0.47 -10.99
N HIS A 32 15.08 0.21 -9.71
CA HIS A 32 16.39 0.10 -9.07
C HIS A 32 16.67 -1.36 -8.67
N ARG A 33 17.93 -1.76 -8.70
CA ARG A 33 18.35 -3.05 -8.17
C ARG A 33 18.35 -3.05 -6.64
N LEU A 34 18.89 -2.00 -6.03
CA LEU A 34 19.00 -1.83 -4.58
C LEU A 34 18.92 -0.35 -4.24
N VAL A 35 18.08 -0.02 -3.28
CA VAL A 35 18.01 1.33 -2.68
C VAL A 35 17.89 1.20 -1.15
N SER A 36 18.05 2.31 -0.43
CA SER A 36 17.73 2.33 0.98
C SER A 36 16.22 2.12 1.21
N SER A 37 15.40 2.87 0.46
CA SER A 37 13.95 2.73 0.41
C SER A 37 13.45 3.46 -0.85
N THR A 38 12.43 2.91 -1.52
CA THR A 38 11.78 3.58 -2.67
C THR A 38 11.13 4.89 -2.26
N ASN A 39 10.61 5.01 -1.02
CA ASN A 39 10.13 6.29 -0.48
C ASN A 39 11.25 7.33 -0.36
N ASN A 40 12.48 6.92 -0.01
CA ASN A 40 13.60 7.86 0.05
C ASN A 40 13.98 8.37 -1.34
N VAL A 41 14.00 7.49 -2.35
CA VAL A 41 14.24 7.87 -3.75
C VAL A 41 13.18 8.86 -4.22
N ALA A 42 11.90 8.55 -3.99
CA ALA A 42 10.79 9.44 -4.33
C ALA A 42 10.90 10.79 -3.63
N LYS A 43 11.31 10.81 -2.34
CA LYS A 43 11.51 12.04 -1.58
C LYS A 43 12.66 12.89 -2.13
N GLU A 44 13.78 12.25 -2.46
CA GLU A 44 14.92 12.94 -3.06
C GLU A 44 14.55 13.53 -4.42
N TYR A 45 13.80 12.77 -5.24
CA TYR A 45 13.28 13.25 -6.51
C TYR A 45 12.39 14.48 -6.33
N ALA A 46 11.39 14.42 -5.43
CA ALA A 46 10.47 15.53 -5.17
C ALA A 46 11.16 16.81 -4.71
N LEU A 47 12.30 16.71 -4.01
CA LEU A 47 13.07 17.88 -3.57
C LEU A 47 13.90 18.52 -4.70
N ASN A 48 14.25 17.75 -5.73
CA ASN A 48 15.16 18.18 -6.80
C ASN A 48 14.44 18.49 -8.12
N ASP A 49 13.30 17.88 -8.36
CA ASP A 49 12.50 18.03 -9.59
C ASP A 49 11.13 18.63 -9.25
N LYS A 50 10.73 19.66 -9.99
CA LYS A 50 9.47 20.37 -9.81
C LYS A 50 8.39 19.95 -10.81
N THR A 51 8.57 18.81 -11.49
CA THR A 51 7.51 18.27 -12.35
C THR A 51 6.31 17.85 -11.52
N THR A 52 5.13 18.12 -12.01
CA THR A 52 3.86 17.75 -11.35
C THR A 52 3.36 16.36 -11.78
N ASP A 53 4.05 15.74 -12.75
CA ASP A 53 3.70 14.42 -13.25
C ASP A 53 3.91 13.32 -12.21
N VAL A 54 3.02 12.33 -12.21
CA VAL A 54 3.20 11.15 -11.36
C VAL A 54 4.50 10.43 -11.70
N ARG A 55 5.28 10.08 -10.66
CA ARG A 55 6.51 9.28 -10.78
C ARG A 55 6.35 8.00 -9.96
N ILE A 56 6.94 6.92 -10.46
CA ILE A 56 6.82 5.59 -9.87
C ILE A 56 8.23 5.00 -9.71
N PHE A 57 8.61 4.70 -8.48
CA PHE A 57 9.92 4.15 -8.13
C PHE A 57 9.74 2.73 -7.63
N ILE A 58 10.45 1.79 -8.23
CA ILE A 58 10.38 0.36 -7.91
C ILE A 58 11.78 -0.13 -7.56
N SER A 59 11.91 -1.09 -6.64
CA SER A 59 13.19 -1.72 -6.35
C SER A 59 13.06 -3.23 -6.20
N GLU A 60 14.11 -3.96 -6.62
CA GLU A 60 14.24 -5.40 -6.36
C GLU A 60 14.55 -5.69 -4.90
N GLU A 61 15.26 -4.76 -4.23
CA GLU A 61 15.72 -4.91 -2.85
C GLU A 61 15.74 -3.56 -2.13
N GLN A 62 15.46 -3.55 -0.84
CA GLN A 62 15.66 -2.37 0.01
C GLN A 62 16.53 -2.72 1.22
N SER A 63 17.62 -1.97 1.44
CA SER A 63 18.50 -2.14 2.61
C SER A 63 17.95 -1.51 3.89
N GLY A 64 17.00 -0.60 3.78
CA GLY A 64 16.36 0.12 4.89
C GLY A 64 14.87 0.38 4.61
N GLY A 65 14.15 -0.67 4.19
CA GLY A 65 12.71 -0.61 3.95
C GLY A 65 11.97 -0.06 5.18
N LYS A 66 11.02 0.85 4.95
CA LYS A 66 10.31 1.60 5.99
C LYS A 66 8.89 1.09 6.18
N GLY A 67 8.46 1.01 7.42
CA GLY A 67 7.08 0.88 7.84
C GLY A 67 6.66 2.05 8.74
N ARG A 68 5.39 2.07 9.13
CA ARG A 68 4.86 3.11 10.04
C ARG A 68 5.54 3.07 11.41
N ARG A 69 5.65 4.23 12.06
CA ARG A 69 6.17 4.39 13.43
C ARG A 69 7.57 3.84 13.62
N GLY A 70 8.44 4.02 12.62
CA GLY A 70 9.84 3.59 12.71
C GLY A 70 10.07 2.09 12.57
N ARG A 71 9.03 1.30 12.25
CA ARG A 71 9.22 -0.13 11.95
C ARG A 71 9.97 -0.29 10.63
N SER A 72 10.70 -1.37 10.49
CA SER A 72 11.34 -1.75 9.24
C SER A 72 10.43 -2.67 8.42
N LEU A 73 10.53 -2.57 7.09
CA LEU A 73 9.97 -3.53 6.14
C LEU A 73 11.11 -4.43 5.64
N TYR A 74 11.01 -5.72 5.90
CA TYR A 74 11.95 -6.69 5.34
C TYR A 74 11.72 -6.82 3.84
N SER A 75 12.74 -6.51 3.04
CA SER A 75 12.60 -6.30 1.60
C SER A 75 13.75 -6.97 0.83
N PRO A 76 13.90 -8.32 0.91
CA PRO A 76 14.98 -9.03 0.22
C PRO A 76 14.73 -9.09 -1.30
N PRO A 77 15.79 -9.30 -2.11
CA PRO A 77 15.69 -9.34 -3.55
C PRO A 77 14.82 -10.50 -4.03
N GLY A 78 14.04 -10.26 -5.08
CA GLY A 78 13.25 -11.30 -5.76
C GLY A 78 12.02 -11.78 -5.02
N SER A 79 11.75 -11.34 -3.79
CA SER A 79 10.67 -11.88 -2.95
C SER A 79 9.41 -11.04 -2.91
N GLY A 80 9.50 -9.74 -3.20
CA GLY A 80 8.39 -8.83 -3.06
C GLY A 80 8.27 -7.82 -4.20
N ILE A 81 7.30 -6.93 -4.07
CA ILE A 81 7.14 -5.74 -4.89
C ILE A 81 7.29 -4.55 -3.94
N TYR A 82 8.31 -3.72 -4.16
CA TYR A 82 8.58 -2.52 -3.38
C TYR A 82 8.45 -1.33 -4.32
N ILE A 83 7.33 -0.61 -4.21
CA ILE A 83 6.94 0.44 -5.14
C ILE A 83 6.53 1.69 -4.37
N SER A 84 6.95 2.86 -4.84
CA SER A 84 6.50 4.15 -4.32
C SER A 84 5.96 5.01 -5.46
N PHE A 85 4.79 5.59 -5.21
CA PHE A 85 4.20 6.61 -6.07
C PHE A 85 4.50 7.98 -5.49
N LEU A 86 4.90 8.90 -6.34
CA LEU A 86 5.00 10.33 -6.03
C LEU A 86 3.89 11.05 -6.77
N PHE A 87 3.03 11.73 -5.99
CA PHE A 87 1.98 12.61 -6.49
C PHE A 87 2.20 14.02 -5.97
N HIS A 88 1.69 15.01 -6.69
CA HIS A 88 1.71 16.42 -6.31
C HIS A 88 0.27 16.95 -6.11
N PRO A 89 -0.45 16.45 -5.09
CA PRO A 89 -1.80 16.88 -4.80
C PRO A 89 -1.75 18.18 -3.98
N GLN A 90 -2.46 19.21 -4.37
CA GLN A 90 -2.68 20.37 -3.51
C GLN A 90 -3.80 20.09 -2.49
N ILE A 91 -3.55 19.18 -1.55
CA ILE A 91 -4.51 18.78 -0.51
C ILE A 91 -4.04 19.19 0.88
N LYS A 92 -4.96 19.18 1.85
CA LYS A 92 -4.60 19.33 3.25
C LYS A 92 -4.04 18.04 3.83
N ALA A 93 -3.15 18.14 4.81
CA ALA A 93 -2.55 16.95 5.45
C ALA A 93 -3.60 15.97 6.02
N VAL A 94 -4.77 16.45 6.44
CA VAL A 94 -5.89 15.62 6.93
C VAL A 94 -6.41 14.66 5.85
N ASP A 95 -6.30 15.02 4.58
CA ASP A 95 -6.78 14.20 3.47
C ASP A 95 -5.82 13.03 3.11
N ALA A 96 -4.60 13.03 3.68
CA ALA A 96 -3.61 11.98 3.43
C ALA A 96 -4.09 10.57 3.90
N VAL A 97 -5.00 10.51 4.87
CA VAL A 97 -5.61 9.24 5.32
C VAL A 97 -6.39 8.58 4.17
N ARG A 98 -7.12 9.38 3.38
CA ARG A 98 -7.88 8.89 2.22
C ARG A 98 -6.96 8.26 1.19
N LEU A 99 -5.76 8.81 0.96
CA LEU A 99 -4.76 8.23 0.06
C LEU A 99 -4.25 6.88 0.57
N THR A 100 -4.11 6.72 1.88
CA THR A 100 -3.70 5.43 2.47
C THR A 100 -4.79 4.38 2.31
N THR A 101 -6.04 4.72 2.60
CA THR A 101 -7.16 3.77 2.55
C THR A 101 -7.53 3.40 1.11
N VAL A 102 -7.56 4.35 0.17
CA VAL A 102 -7.78 4.04 -1.25
C VAL A 102 -6.65 3.18 -1.82
N THR A 103 -5.41 3.39 -1.39
CA THR A 103 -4.27 2.54 -1.79
C THR A 103 -4.47 1.10 -1.33
N SER A 104 -5.01 0.88 -0.12
CA SER A 104 -5.30 -0.48 0.37
C SER A 104 -6.31 -1.19 -0.52
N VAL A 105 -7.33 -0.47 -1.00
CA VAL A 105 -8.32 -1.00 -1.96
C VAL A 105 -7.66 -1.29 -3.31
N ALA A 106 -6.88 -0.34 -3.83
CA ALA A 106 -6.18 -0.51 -5.11
C ALA A 106 -5.27 -1.74 -5.11
N VAL A 107 -4.47 -1.93 -4.06
CA VAL A 107 -3.59 -3.10 -3.90
C VAL A 107 -4.42 -4.38 -3.78
N SER A 108 -5.50 -4.39 -3.00
CA SER A 108 -6.36 -5.56 -2.84
C SER A 108 -7.00 -5.98 -4.15
N LYS A 109 -7.54 -5.02 -4.93
CA LYS A 109 -8.10 -5.29 -6.26
C LYS A 109 -7.04 -5.77 -7.27
N ALA A 110 -5.83 -5.22 -7.20
CA ALA A 110 -4.73 -5.65 -8.05
C ALA A 110 -4.32 -7.11 -7.76
N ILE A 111 -4.22 -7.48 -6.49
CA ILE A 111 -3.93 -8.86 -6.07
C ILE A 111 -5.06 -9.78 -6.53
N GLU A 112 -6.31 -9.44 -6.24
CA GLU A 112 -7.48 -10.23 -6.63
C GLU A 112 -7.52 -10.48 -8.14
N LYS A 113 -7.37 -9.43 -8.95
CA LYS A 113 -7.38 -9.53 -10.41
C LYS A 113 -6.22 -10.36 -10.96
N SER A 114 -5.04 -10.28 -10.32
CA SER A 114 -3.82 -10.95 -10.81
C SER A 114 -3.68 -12.40 -10.33
N THR A 115 -4.32 -12.77 -9.21
CA THR A 115 -4.09 -14.05 -8.53
C THR A 115 -5.37 -14.81 -8.21
N GLY A 116 -6.53 -14.17 -8.24
CA GLY A 116 -7.80 -14.73 -7.78
C GLY A 116 -7.96 -14.78 -6.25
N LEU A 117 -6.94 -14.37 -5.49
CA LEU A 117 -7.04 -14.31 -4.02
C LEU A 117 -7.87 -13.11 -3.59
N GLU A 118 -8.63 -13.24 -2.50
CA GLU A 118 -9.47 -12.18 -1.93
C GLU A 118 -8.83 -11.60 -0.65
N PRO A 119 -7.98 -10.57 -0.74
CA PRO A 119 -7.36 -9.97 0.43
C PRO A 119 -8.35 -9.17 1.27
N GLN A 120 -8.08 -9.11 2.57
CA GLN A 120 -8.79 -8.30 3.54
C GLN A 120 -7.93 -7.11 3.97
N ILE A 121 -8.58 -6.04 4.45
CA ILE A 121 -7.88 -4.82 4.88
C ILE A 121 -8.01 -4.67 6.39
N LYS A 122 -6.88 -4.63 7.08
CA LYS A 122 -6.80 -4.22 8.46
C LYS A 122 -6.51 -2.72 8.53
N TRP A 123 -7.45 -1.99 9.11
CA TRP A 123 -7.37 -0.54 9.24
C TRP A 123 -6.03 -0.10 9.83
N VAL A 124 -5.34 0.84 9.23
CA VAL A 124 -5.72 1.73 8.13
C VAL A 124 -4.98 1.35 6.83
N ASN A 125 -3.89 0.56 6.90
CA ASN A 125 -2.85 0.50 5.87
C ASN A 125 -2.27 -0.89 5.62
N ASP A 126 -2.83 -1.94 6.23
CA ASP A 126 -2.29 -3.29 6.12
C ASP A 126 -3.23 -4.20 5.35
N VAL A 127 -2.72 -4.91 4.36
CA VAL A 127 -3.47 -5.91 3.60
C VAL A 127 -3.10 -7.30 4.11
N PHE A 128 -4.13 -8.10 4.36
CA PHE A 128 -4.02 -9.44 4.94
C PHE A 128 -4.60 -10.49 3.98
N PHE A 129 -4.06 -11.69 4.07
CA PHE A 129 -4.62 -12.89 3.46
C PHE A 129 -4.41 -14.07 4.40
N ASN A 130 -5.45 -14.88 4.62
CA ASN A 130 -5.44 -16.02 5.55
C ASN A 130 -4.85 -15.66 6.94
N GLY A 131 -5.24 -14.50 7.49
CA GLY A 131 -4.79 -14.04 8.80
C GLY A 131 -3.34 -13.58 8.87
N LYS A 132 -2.62 -13.52 7.73
CA LYS A 132 -1.25 -13.05 7.63
C LYS A 132 -1.18 -11.74 6.85
N LYS A 133 -0.31 -10.82 7.29
CA LYS A 133 -0.06 -9.57 6.59
C LYS A 133 0.79 -9.82 5.35
N ILE A 134 0.22 -9.56 4.19
CA ILE A 134 0.88 -9.71 2.87
C ILE A 134 1.34 -8.37 2.28
N CYS A 135 0.78 -7.24 2.75
CA CYS A 135 1.21 -5.92 2.28
C CYS A 135 1.13 -4.88 3.38
N GLY A 136 2.05 -3.93 3.35
CA GLY A 136 2.05 -2.72 4.15
C GLY A 136 2.14 -1.48 3.28
N ILE A 137 1.41 -0.42 3.66
CA ILE A 137 1.37 0.86 2.95
C ILE A 137 1.89 1.95 3.88
N LEU A 138 2.75 2.82 3.36
CA LEU A 138 3.32 3.96 4.06
C LEU A 138 3.14 5.23 3.25
N THR A 139 2.25 6.12 3.69
CA THR A 139 2.06 7.44 3.10
C THR A 139 2.89 8.47 3.87
N GLU A 140 3.72 9.23 3.15
CA GLU A 140 4.51 10.36 3.66
C GLU A 140 4.15 11.60 2.87
N ALA A 141 3.90 12.71 3.55
CA ALA A 141 3.61 14.01 2.94
C ALA A 141 4.81 14.96 3.12
N LEU A 142 5.14 15.68 2.06
CA LEU A 142 6.04 16.82 2.10
C LEU A 142 5.16 18.08 2.12
N THR A 143 5.28 18.84 3.18
CA THR A 143 4.45 20.03 3.41
C THR A 143 5.30 21.28 3.17
N ASP A 144 4.77 22.21 2.41
CA ASP A 144 5.31 23.53 2.31
C ASP A 144 5.13 24.27 3.65
N LEU A 145 6.24 24.72 4.24
CA LEU A 145 6.25 25.31 5.57
C LEU A 145 5.62 26.72 5.60
N GLU A 146 5.55 27.41 4.45
CA GLU A 146 5.00 28.77 4.36
C GLU A 146 3.47 28.73 4.22
N THR A 147 2.96 27.80 3.41
CA THR A 147 1.53 27.72 3.12
C THR A 147 0.80 26.69 3.99
N GLY A 148 1.52 25.73 4.58
CA GLY A 148 0.94 24.59 5.31
C GLY A 148 0.23 23.58 4.40
N MET A 149 0.30 23.75 3.09
CA MET A 149 -0.27 22.82 2.12
C MET A 149 0.68 21.65 1.86
N VAL A 150 0.12 20.52 1.50
CA VAL A 150 0.90 19.36 1.06
C VAL A 150 1.34 19.60 -0.38
N ASP A 151 2.64 19.73 -0.59
CA ASP A 151 3.26 19.89 -1.91
C ASP A 151 3.36 18.55 -2.64
N SER A 152 3.80 17.53 -1.93
CA SER A 152 4.00 16.20 -2.50
C SER A 152 3.55 15.11 -1.54
N VAL A 153 3.00 14.03 -2.09
CA VAL A 153 2.66 12.82 -1.33
C VAL A 153 3.40 11.64 -1.92
N ILE A 154 4.07 10.90 -1.06
CA ILE A 154 4.77 9.66 -1.40
C ILE A 154 4.01 8.51 -0.79
N ILE A 155 3.57 7.56 -1.62
CA ILE A 155 2.82 6.37 -1.18
C ILE A 155 3.67 5.15 -1.46
N GLY A 156 4.30 4.63 -0.40
CA GLY A 156 5.07 3.39 -0.44
C GLY A 156 4.19 2.17 -0.22
N ILE A 157 4.36 1.17 -1.06
CA ILE A 157 3.65 -0.11 -1.03
C ILE A 157 4.68 -1.23 -1.02
N GLY A 158 4.63 -2.10 -0.01
CA GLY A 158 5.46 -3.29 0.07
C GLY A 158 4.58 -4.53 0.08
N VAL A 159 4.60 -5.31 -1.01
CA VAL A 159 3.87 -6.57 -1.14
C VAL A 159 4.82 -7.74 -0.99
N ASN A 160 4.52 -8.67 -0.09
CA ASN A 160 5.20 -9.94 0.04
C ASN A 160 4.62 -10.92 -1.00
N VAL A 161 5.38 -11.20 -2.04
CA VAL A 161 4.92 -12.09 -3.12
C VAL A 161 5.35 -13.53 -2.85
N PHE A 162 6.63 -13.74 -2.60
CA PHE A 162 7.17 -15.06 -2.29
C PHE A 162 7.56 -15.17 -0.83
N GLY A 163 7.10 -16.24 -0.18
CA GLY A 163 7.42 -16.58 1.20
C GLY A 163 8.82 -17.11 1.36
N GLY A 164 9.22 -17.27 2.62
CA GLY A 164 10.52 -17.78 3.01
C GLY A 164 11.49 -16.68 3.44
N GLY A 165 12.19 -16.91 4.54
CA GLY A 165 13.25 -16.02 5.02
C GLY A 165 12.80 -14.81 5.83
N PHE A 166 11.53 -14.68 6.22
CA PHE A 166 11.14 -13.64 7.17
C PHE A 166 11.91 -13.81 8.49
N PRO A 167 12.50 -12.73 9.04
CA PRO A 167 13.05 -12.75 10.38
C PRO A 167 12.02 -13.25 11.41
N TYR A 168 12.48 -13.87 12.50
CA TYR A 168 11.61 -14.57 13.47
C TYR A 168 10.39 -13.77 13.95
N GLU A 169 10.58 -12.49 14.31
CA GLU A 169 9.47 -11.65 14.81
C GLU A 169 8.46 -11.28 13.73
N PRO A 170 8.85 -10.78 12.54
CA PRO A 170 7.91 -10.59 11.43
C PRO A 170 7.21 -11.88 10.99
N ALA A 171 7.87 -13.04 11.03
CA ALA A 171 7.29 -14.31 10.60
C ALA A 171 6.03 -14.74 11.36
N LYS A 172 5.79 -14.22 12.58
CA LYS A 172 4.57 -14.48 13.35
C LYS A 172 3.31 -13.90 12.71
N VAL A 173 3.45 -12.77 12.04
CA VAL A 173 2.33 -11.99 11.48
C VAL A 173 2.43 -11.79 9.96
N ALA A 174 3.62 -11.88 9.39
CA ALA A 174 3.85 -11.74 7.97
C ALA A 174 3.51 -13.04 7.21
N GLY A 175 2.97 -12.87 6.02
CA GLY A 175 2.75 -13.92 5.03
C GLY A 175 3.10 -13.41 3.64
N ALA A 176 3.02 -14.28 2.66
CA ALA A 176 3.23 -13.98 1.26
C ALA A 176 2.11 -14.56 0.39
N LEU A 177 1.95 -14.03 -0.83
CA LEU A 177 0.94 -14.54 -1.76
C LEU A 177 1.20 -16.01 -2.13
N SER A 178 2.46 -16.40 -2.26
CA SER A 178 2.87 -17.80 -2.55
C SER A 178 2.62 -18.79 -1.41
N ASP A 179 2.21 -18.32 -0.24
CA ASP A 179 1.81 -19.21 0.86
C ASP A 179 0.43 -19.84 0.60
N SER A 180 -0.29 -19.38 -0.44
CA SER A 180 -1.56 -19.97 -0.88
C SER A 180 -1.33 -21.07 -1.91
N GLU A 181 -1.95 -22.24 -1.70
CA GLU A 181 -1.94 -23.37 -2.65
C GLU A 181 -2.66 -23.03 -3.96
N ASP A 182 -3.59 -22.07 -3.92
CA ASP A 182 -4.36 -21.59 -5.07
C ASP A 182 -3.54 -20.69 -6.01
N CYS A 183 -2.34 -20.26 -5.59
CA CYS A 183 -1.54 -19.27 -6.30
C CYS A 183 -0.22 -19.86 -6.81
N THR A 184 -0.27 -20.61 -7.92
CA THR A 184 0.87 -21.39 -8.43
C THR A 184 1.69 -20.69 -9.51
N ASP A 185 1.14 -19.71 -10.24
CA ASP A 185 1.83 -18.97 -11.32
C ASP A 185 1.83 -17.47 -11.05
N ILE A 186 2.64 -17.05 -10.07
CA ILE A 186 2.75 -15.65 -9.67
C ILE A 186 3.78 -14.93 -10.56
N ASP A 187 3.37 -13.83 -11.16
CA ASP A 187 4.23 -12.92 -11.91
C ASP A 187 4.25 -11.53 -11.25
N ARG A 188 5.39 -11.16 -10.64
CA ARG A 188 5.56 -9.87 -9.97
C ARG A 188 5.35 -8.69 -10.93
N ASN A 189 5.71 -8.82 -12.21
CA ASN A 189 5.51 -7.76 -13.19
C ASN A 189 4.03 -7.50 -13.46
N VAL A 190 3.22 -8.58 -13.54
CA VAL A 190 1.77 -8.47 -13.73
C VAL A 190 1.13 -7.81 -12.51
N ILE A 191 1.47 -8.25 -11.30
CA ILE A 191 0.91 -7.66 -10.07
C ILE A 191 1.34 -6.20 -9.92
N ALA A 192 2.62 -5.87 -10.17
CA ALA A 192 3.11 -4.50 -10.08
C ALA A 192 2.40 -3.57 -11.09
N ALA A 193 2.24 -4.01 -12.34
CA ALA A 193 1.51 -3.26 -13.34
C ALA A 193 0.02 -3.10 -12.99
N GLU A 194 -0.61 -4.13 -12.42
CA GLU A 194 -2.00 -4.01 -11.97
C GLU A 194 -2.15 -3.08 -10.76
N ILE A 195 -1.19 -3.07 -9.82
CA ILE A 195 -1.15 -2.06 -8.76
C ILE A 195 -1.08 -0.65 -9.37
N ILE A 196 -0.24 -0.45 -10.38
CA ILE A 196 -0.14 0.84 -11.08
C ILE A 196 -1.48 1.19 -11.74
N ASN A 197 -2.11 0.26 -12.45
CA ASN A 197 -3.40 0.47 -13.09
C ASN A 197 -4.48 0.89 -12.08
N GLN A 198 -4.60 0.17 -10.97
CA GLN A 198 -5.61 0.44 -9.94
C GLN A 198 -5.32 1.78 -9.23
N MET A 199 -4.06 2.06 -8.90
CA MET A 199 -3.69 3.33 -8.28
C MET A 199 -4.05 4.51 -9.17
N LEU A 200 -3.72 4.47 -10.46
CA LEU A 200 -4.00 5.55 -11.41
C LEU A 200 -5.49 5.62 -11.82
N ASP A 201 -6.25 4.55 -11.61
CA ASP A 201 -7.70 4.59 -11.78
C ASP A 201 -8.39 5.29 -10.60
N PHE A 202 -7.94 5.02 -9.37
CA PHE A 202 -8.51 5.62 -8.16
C PHE A 202 -8.00 7.03 -7.88
N VAL A 203 -6.72 7.32 -8.16
CA VAL A 203 -6.07 8.59 -7.85
C VAL A 203 -5.59 9.25 -9.13
N ARG A 204 -6.19 10.36 -9.49
CA ARG A 204 -5.79 11.21 -10.62
C ARG A 204 -5.37 12.56 -10.08
N CYS A 205 -4.16 12.96 -10.38
CA CYS A 205 -3.64 14.26 -10.04
C CYS A 205 -3.19 14.94 -11.34
N ASP A 206 -3.96 15.91 -11.81
CA ASP A 206 -3.69 16.70 -13.01
C ASP A 206 -3.58 18.18 -12.59
N ASP A 207 -2.49 18.84 -12.96
CA ASP A 207 -2.24 20.27 -12.68
C ASP A 207 -2.44 20.69 -11.21
N GLY A 208 -2.13 19.79 -10.27
CA GLY A 208 -2.28 20.03 -8.81
C GLY A 208 -3.64 19.65 -8.23
N ASP A 209 -4.66 19.44 -9.05
CA ASP A 209 -5.94 18.92 -8.58
C ASP A 209 -5.90 17.40 -8.50
N CYS A 210 -6.11 16.85 -7.29
CA CYS A 210 -6.21 15.42 -7.08
C CYS A 210 -7.67 14.99 -6.85
N VAL A 211 -8.15 14.11 -7.72
CA VAL A 211 -9.45 13.46 -7.59
C VAL A 211 -9.24 12.02 -7.12
N ILE A 212 -9.86 11.68 -6.00
CA ILE A 212 -9.94 10.30 -5.51
C ILE A 212 -11.34 9.80 -5.82
N LYS A 213 -11.44 8.75 -6.63
CA LYS A 213 -12.72 8.07 -6.90
C LYS A 213 -13.31 7.53 -5.59
N ASP A 214 -14.61 7.33 -5.58
CA ASP A 214 -15.29 6.66 -4.47
C ASP A 214 -14.76 5.21 -4.34
N TYR A 215 -14.38 4.86 -3.13
CA TYR A 215 -13.78 3.57 -2.77
C TYR A 215 -14.28 3.01 -1.44
N ILE A 216 -15.11 3.78 -0.72
CA ILE A 216 -15.46 3.48 0.66
C ILE A 216 -16.21 2.16 0.80
N GLU A 217 -17.14 1.87 -0.09
CA GLU A 217 -17.87 0.59 -0.05
C GLU A 217 -16.93 -0.61 -0.34
N ASP A 218 -16.00 -0.47 -1.29
CA ASP A 218 -14.95 -1.46 -1.54
C ASP A 218 -14.05 -1.66 -0.30
N TYR A 219 -13.73 -0.56 0.42
CA TYR A 219 -12.94 -0.62 1.64
C TYR A 219 -13.70 -1.33 2.77
N LYS A 220 -14.98 -0.96 2.98
CA LYS A 220 -15.85 -1.56 4.00
C LYS A 220 -16.03 -3.06 3.78
N SER A 221 -16.30 -3.47 2.54
CA SER A 221 -16.50 -4.89 2.19
C SER A 221 -15.28 -5.77 2.47
N ARG A 222 -14.07 -5.20 2.42
CA ARG A 222 -12.79 -5.87 2.70
C ARG A 222 -12.30 -5.70 4.13
N SER A 223 -12.98 -4.89 4.94
CA SER A 223 -12.52 -4.52 6.26
C SER A 223 -12.56 -5.68 7.24
N MET A 224 -11.42 -5.96 7.89
CA MET A 224 -11.35 -6.94 8.99
C MET A 224 -11.86 -6.39 10.32
N VAL A 225 -12.08 -5.07 10.43
CA VAL A 225 -12.40 -4.44 11.72
C VAL A 225 -13.83 -3.93 11.80
N LEU A 226 -14.54 -3.80 10.69
CA LEU A 226 -15.91 -3.33 10.66
C LEU A 226 -16.83 -4.33 11.37
N GLY A 227 -17.62 -3.87 12.34
CA GLY A 227 -18.47 -4.71 13.18
C GLY A 227 -17.72 -5.42 14.32
N GLU A 228 -16.40 -5.31 14.38
CA GLU A 228 -15.57 -5.99 15.37
C GLU A 228 -15.30 -5.15 16.62
N ARG A 229 -15.08 -5.83 17.74
CA ARG A 229 -14.59 -5.21 18.97
C ARG A 229 -13.07 -5.14 18.93
N ILE A 230 -12.55 -3.92 18.95
CA ILE A 230 -11.12 -3.65 18.87
C ILE A 230 -10.57 -3.06 20.17
N LYS A 231 -9.23 -3.16 20.32
CA LYS A 231 -8.46 -2.37 21.28
C LYS A 231 -7.72 -1.26 20.52
N ILE A 232 -7.90 -0.02 20.95
CA ILE A 232 -7.13 1.13 20.47
C ILE A 232 -5.77 1.07 21.16
N LEU A 233 -4.70 0.82 20.40
CA LEU A 233 -3.39 0.53 21.01
C LEU A 233 -2.77 1.73 21.72
N ASN A 234 -3.08 2.95 21.29
CA ASN A 234 -2.51 4.17 21.87
C ASN A 234 -3.10 4.51 23.25
N THR A 235 -4.39 4.24 23.43
CA THR A 235 -5.11 4.58 24.68
C THR A 235 -5.37 3.35 25.55
N GLY A 236 -5.32 2.17 24.95
CA GLY A 236 -5.66 0.91 25.62
C GLY A 236 -7.17 0.67 25.75
N GLU A 237 -8.02 1.60 25.31
CA GLU A 237 -9.47 1.51 25.36
C GLU A 237 -10.02 0.44 24.39
N PHE A 238 -11.19 -0.09 24.74
CA PHE A 238 -11.93 -1.00 23.87
C PHE A 238 -13.13 -0.28 23.25
N ALA A 239 -13.42 -0.62 22.00
CA ALA A 239 -14.52 -0.06 21.24
C ALA A 239 -15.08 -1.07 20.23
N LEU A 240 -16.37 -0.92 19.89
CA LEU A 240 -16.98 -1.54 18.73
C LEU A 240 -16.78 -0.60 17.51
N VAL A 241 -16.33 -1.14 16.40
CA VAL A 241 -16.28 -0.41 15.13
C VAL A 241 -17.66 -0.43 14.50
N GLN A 242 -18.38 0.68 14.56
CA GLN A 242 -19.74 0.80 14.03
C GLN A 242 -19.76 1.05 12.53
N ASP A 243 -18.82 1.88 12.05
CA ASP A 243 -18.75 2.24 10.63
C ASP A 243 -17.33 2.74 10.27
N ILE A 244 -17.12 2.93 8.98
CA ILE A 244 -15.96 3.63 8.39
C ILE A 244 -16.55 4.77 7.55
N ASN A 245 -16.20 6.00 7.89
CA ASN A 245 -16.77 7.16 7.23
C ASN A 245 -16.11 7.45 5.85
N GLU A 246 -16.60 8.43 5.13
CA GLU A 246 -16.13 8.83 3.79
C GLU A 246 -14.64 9.25 3.75
N SER A 247 -14.06 9.66 4.89
CA SER A 247 -12.63 9.94 4.99
C SER A 247 -11.77 8.72 5.30
N GLY A 248 -12.38 7.53 5.49
CA GLY A 248 -11.69 6.31 5.88
C GLY A 248 -11.39 6.20 7.38
N ALA A 249 -11.93 7.11 8.21
CA ALA A 249 -11.80 7.06 9.66
C ALA A 249 -12.80 6.07 10.27
N LEU A 250 -12.39 5.41 11.39
CA LEU A 250 -13.30 4.53 12.13
C LEU A 250 -14.30 5.32 12.95
N VAL A 251 -15.57 4.95 12.88
CA VAL A 251 -16.64 5.41 13.77
C VAL A 251 -16.77 4.38 14.88
N LEU A 252 -16.42 4.77 16.10
CA LEU A 252 -16.30 3.88 17.26
C LEU A 252 -17.38 4.13 18.29
N LYS A 253 -17.84 3.05 18.92
CA LYS A 253 -18.59 3.06 20.17
C LYS A 253 -17.72 2.49 21.27
N LEU A 254 -17.24 3.35 22.17
CA LEU A 254 -16.42 2.95 23.31
C LEU A 254 -17.27 2.15 24.33
N ASP A 255 -16.62 1.33 25.15
CA ASP A 255 -17.28 0.63 26.27
C ASP A 255 -17.88 1.58 27.30
N SER A 256 -17.34 2.81 27.40
CA SER A 256 -17.92 3.90 28.21
C SER A 256 -19.27 4.38 27.70
N GLY A 257 -19.67 4.01 26.49
CA GLY A 257 -20.86 4.52 25.80
C GLY A 257 -20.63 5.77 24.96
N GLU A 258 -19.43 6.33 24.96
CA GLU A 258 -19.04 7.47 24.11
C GLU A 258 -18.91 7.04 22.64
N SER A 259 -19.31 7.91 21.71
CA SER A 259 -19.00 7.75 20.28
C SER A 259 -17.77 8.58 19.92
N ARG A 260 -16.85 8.00 19.16
CA ARG A 260 -15.58 8.63 18.78
C ARG A 260 -15.21 8.33 17.33
N ILE A 261 -14.68 9.34 16.64
CA ILE A 261 -14.05 9.15 15.31
C ILE A 261 -12.55 8.98 15.52
N LEU A 262 -11.98 7.93 14.93
CA LEU A 262 -10.55 7.66 14.94
C LEU A 262 -10.03 7.76 13.50
N ASP A 263 -9.29 8.82 13.21
CA ASP A 263 -8.68 9.11 11.90
C ASP A 263 -7.25 8.59 11.77
N SER A 264 -6.59 8.33 12.91
CA SER A 264 -5.20 7.86 12.93
C SER A 264 -4.97 6.93 14.12
N GLY A 265 -4.01 6.02 14.00
CA GLY A 265 -3.66 5.13 15.10
C GLY A 265 -3.34 3.70 14.67
N GLU A 266 -3.39 2.81 15.62
CA GLU A 266 -3.31 1.36 15.44
C GLU A 266 -4.38 0.68 16.28
N VAL A 267 -5.00 -0.33 15.70
CA VAL A 267 -6.02 -1.12 16.37
C VAL A 267 -5.66 -2.61 16.35
N SER A 268 -6.13 -3.33 17.35
CA SER A 268 -5.99 -4.78 17.43
C SER A 268 -7.37 -5.40 17.61
N ILE A 269 -7.72 -6.36 16.77
CA ILE A 269 -8.94 -7.14 16.91
C ILE A 269 -8.77 -8.02 18.15
N ARG A 270 -9.74 -8.01 19.02
CA ARG A 270 -9.76 -8.92 20.16
C ARG A 270 -10.19 -10.30 19.66
N VAL A 271 -9.26 -11.25 19.62
CA VAL A 271 -9.63 -12.66 19.48
C VAL A 271 -10.37 -13.01 20.76
N SER A 272 -11.67 -13.26 20.66
CA SER A 272 -12.46 -13.82 21.75
C SER A 272 -11.87 -15.20 22.05
N GLY A 273 -11.18 -15.33 23.20
CA GLY A 273 -10.73 -16.60 23.73
C GLY A 273 -11.88 -17.32 24.40
#